data_26bb0e4029cefe72a217abd5ef5cdb29
#
_entry.id   26bb0e4029cefe72a217abd5ef5cdb29
#
_cell.length_a   1.000
_cell.length_b   1.000
_cell.length_c   1.000
_cell.angle_alpha   90.00
_cell.angle_beta   90.00
_cell.angle_gamma   90.00
#
_symmetry.space_group_name_H-M   'P 1'
#
loop_
_entity.id
_entity.type
_entity.pdbx_description
1 polymer ?
#
loop_
_entity_poly.entity_id
_entity_poly.type
_entity_poly.pdbx_seq_one_letter_code
_entity_poly.pdbx_strand_id
1 'polypeptide(L)'
;CLTKPRMTLTPHQRTTLNFIREFQQKRGYSPSLSDLAVAFGVKSKNAVAKVVNALLKHGMLEKDPKGRIKIIDTHEESGNVRAPIMLPLFGPIMAGFAAPAEEQTSETITIEDYIVQDRANTFLLRVKGDSMINAGIHEGDMVVVERGKEPRVHDIVVGVLDGEFTLKRLRKDKGKFYLQAENDAYPDLFALEELQVAGVVRGVMRKY
;
A
#
# COMPACT_ATOMS: atom_id res chain seq x y z
N CYS A 1 -24.06 12.12 -10.51
CA CYS A 1 -23.06 11.03 -10.52
C CYS A 1 -23.37 10.07 -9.37
N LEU A 2 -23.97 8.92 -9.70
CA LEU A 2 -24.30 7.87 -8.73
C LEU A 2 -23.03 7.06 -8.44
N THR A 3 -22.45 7.25 -7.27
CA THR A 3 -21.37 6.43 -6.73
C THR A 3 -21.93 5.01 -6.50
N LYS A 4 -21.49 4.03 -7.31
CA LYS A 4 -21.77 2.62 -7.06
C LYS A 4 -21.21 2.25 -5.68
N PRO A 5 -21.97 1.54 -4.81
CA PRO A 5 -21.47 1.12 -3.52
C PRO A 5 -20.25 0.21 -3.70
N ARG A 6 -19.19 0.44 -2.89
CA ARG A 6 -18.03 -0.44 -2.79
C ARG A 6 -18.50 -1.83 -2.40
N MET A 7 -18.52 -2.75 -3.35
CA MET A 7 -18.91 -4.14 -3.08
C MET A 7 -17.75 -4.87 -2.37
N THR A 8 -18.05 -5.39 -1.18
CA THR A 8 -17.10 -6.18 -0.40
C THR A 8 -17.16 -7.64 -0.88
N LEU A 9 -16.06 -8.13 -1.48
CA LEU A 9 -15.95 -9.53 -1.87
C LEU A 9 -15.89 -10.42 -0.63
N THR A 10 -16.58 -11.56 -0.69
CA THR A 10 -16.41 -12.61 0.33
C THR A 10 -15.01 -13.22 0.26
N PRO A 11 -14.52 -13.83 1.36
CA PRO A 11 -13.20 -14.49 1.35
C PRO A 11 -13.04 -15.49 0.21
N HIS A 12 -14.06 -16.33 -0.05
CA HIS A 12 -14.05 -17.28 -1.16
C HIS A 12 -13.98 -16.64 -2.54
N GLN A 13 -14.69 -15.53 -2.76
CA GLN A 13 -14.63 -14.79 -4.01
C GLN A 13 -13.25 -14.20 -4.25
N ARG A 14 -12.62 -13.65 -3.21
CA ARG A 14 -11.27 -13.08 -3.27
C ARG A 14 -10.23 -14.16 -3.57
N THR A 15 -10.29 -15.30 -2.89
CA THR A 15 -9.39 -16.45 -3.13
C THR A 15 -9.53 -16.96 -4.56
N THR A 16 -10.76 -17.06 -5.07
CA THR A 16 -11.02 -17.50 -6.45
C THR A 16 -10.45 -16.54 -7.48
N LEU A 17 -10.63 -15.22 -7.31
CA LEU A 17 -10.06 -14.20 -8.19
C LEU A 17 -8.52 -14.25 -8.21
N ASN A 18 -7.89 -14.33 -7.04
CA ASN A 18 -6.43 -14.39 -6.93
C ASN A 18 -5.87 -15.64 -7.63
N PHE A 19 -6.51 -16.81 -7.42
CA PHE A 19 -6.10 -18.03 -8.10
C PHE A 19 -6.20 -17.91 -9.63
N ILE A 20 -7.30 -17.35 -10.15
CA ILE A 20 -7.47 -17.17 -11.60
C ILE A 20 -6.37 -16.26 -12.14
N ARG A 21 -6.01 -15.18 -11.43
CA ARG A 21 -4.95 -14.24 -11.81
C ARG A 21 -3.58 -14.92 -11.85
N GLU A 22 -3.21 -15.64 -10.80
CA GLU A 22 -1.94 -16.38 -10.75
C GLU A 22 -1.86 -17.46 -11.81
N PHE A 23 -2.95 -18.18 -12.07
CA PHE A 23 -3.01 -19.20 -13.10
C PHE A 23 -2.79 -18.60 -14.49
N GLN A 24 -3.45 -17.46 -14.79
CA GLN A 24 -3.27 -16.76 -16.05
C GLN A 24 -1.85 -16.24 -16.24
N GLN A 25 -1.25 -15.66 -15.18
CA GLN A 25 0.14 -15.19 -15.21
C GLN A 25 1.14 -16.32 -15.47
N LYS A 26 0.94 -17.49 -14.83
CA LYS A 26 1.86 -18.62 -14.95
C LYS A 26 1.67 -19.42 -16.24
N ARG A 27 0.45 -19.51 -16.78
CA ARG A 27 0.11 -20.40 -17.88
C ARG A 27 -0.30 -19.72 -19.19
N GLY A 28 -0.53 -18.39 -19.14
CA GLY A 28 -0.93 -17.62 -20.31
C GLY A 28 -2.37 -17.85 -20.80
N TYR A 29 -3.16 -18.65 -20.08
CA TYR A 29 -4.58 -18.90 -20.39
C TYR A 29 -5.41 -19.04 -19.11
N SER A 30 -6.72 -18.90 -19.24
CA SER A 30 -7.66 -18.94 -18.12
C SER A 30 -7.93 -20.38 -17.65
N PRO A 31 -8.05 -20.60 -16.30
CA PRO A 31 -8.42 -21.91 -15.78
C PRO A 31 -9.86 -22.27 -16.14
N SER A 32 -10.11 -23.57 -16.33
CA SER A 32 -11.46 -24.11 -16.44
C SER A 32 -12.10 -24.27 -15.06
N LEU A 33 -13.43 -24.47 -15.02
CA LEU A 33 -14.11 -24.81 -13.75
C LEU A 33 -13.57 -26.10 -13.12
N SER A 34 -13.02 -27.01 -13.93
CA SER A 34 -12.37 -28.25 -13.46
C SER A 34 -11.05 -27.93 -12.77
N ASP A 35 -10.24 -27.06 -13.34
CA ASP A 35 -8.96 -26.64 -12.74
C ASP A 35 -9.19 -25.95 -11.40
N LEU A 36 -10.21 -25.10 -11.33
CA LEU A 36 -10.62 -24.45 -10.09
C LEU A 36 -11.13 -25.45 -9.05
N ALA A 37 -11.92 -26.46 -9.45
CA ALA A 37 -12.42 -27.48 -8.54
C ALA A 37 -11.26 -28.32 -7.93
N VAL A 38 -10.29 -28.68 -8.76
CA VAL A 38 -9.08 -29.39 -8.31
C VAL A 38 -8.26 -28.53 -7.35
N ALA A 39 -8.02 -27.27 -7.71
CA ALA A 39 -7.22 -26.36 -6.90
C ALA A 39 -7.82 -26.09 -5.50
N PHE A 40 -9.16 -26.03 -5.42
CA PHE A 40 -9.85 -25.81 -4.14
C PHE A 40 -10.26 -27.09 -3.41
N GLY A 41 -9.87 -28.26 -3.93
CA GLY A 41 -10.18 -29.55 -3.30
C GLY A 41 -11.69 -29.85 -3.20
N VAL A 42 -12.52 -29.22 -4.06
CA VAL A 42 -13.97 -29.42 -4.04
C VAL A 42 -14.40 -30.47 -5.06
N LYS A 43 -15.17 -31.46 -4.60
CA LYS A 43 -15.67 -32.56 -5.44
C LYS A 43 -16.70 -32.12 -6.47
N SER A 44 -17.34 -30.95 -6.28
CA SER A 44 -18.43 -30.48 -7.15
C SER A 44 -18.06 -29.25 -7.93
N LYS A 45 -18.08 -29.35 -9.27
CA LYS A 45 -17.95 -28.20 -10.19
C LYS A 45 -19.03 -27.14 -9.95
N ASN A 46 -20.21 -27.52 -9.44
CA ASN A 46 -21.31 -26.62 -9.16
C ASN A 46 -21.01 -25.64 -8.04
N ALA A 47 -20.21 -26.04 -7.04
CA ALA A 47 -19.79 -25.13 -5.97
C ALA A 47 -18.90 -24.01 -6.50
N VAL A 48 -17.94 -24.35 -7.35
CA VAL A 48 -17.06 -23.38 -8.03
C VAL A 48 -17.85 -22.51 -8.99
N ALA A 49 -18.78 -23.10 -9.76
CA ALA A 49 -19.62 -22.39 -10.70
C ALA A 49 -20.47 -21.30 -10.02
N LYS A 50 -20.97 -21.53 -8.79
CA LYS A 50 -21.69 -20.50 -8.02
C LYS A 50 -20.81 -19.30 -7.71
N VAL A 51 -19.58 -19.52 -7.30
CA VAL A 51 -18.64 -18.42 -6.98
C VAL A 51 -18.25 -17.67 -8.25
N VAL A 52 -17.94 -18.39 -9.33
CA VAL A 52 -17.61 -17.79 -10.64
C VAL A 52 -18.80 -17.01 -11.19
N ASN A 53 -20.02 -17.53 -11.12
CA ASN A 53 -21.22 -16.81 -11.57
C ASN A 53 -21.50 -15.57 -10.74
N ALA A 54 -21.24 -15.60 -9.43
CA ALA A 54 -21.33 -14.39 -8.60
C ALA A 54 -20.30 -13.35 -9.03
N LEU A 55 -19.07 -13.73 -9.33
CA LEU A 55 -18.03 -12.82 -9.82
C LEU A 55 -18.35 -12.26 -11.22
N LEU A 56 -18.95 -13.08 -12.11
CA LEU A 56 -19.49 -12.63 -13.40
C LEU A 56 -20.61 -11.59 -13.21
N LYS A 57 -21.56 -11.87 -12.31
CA LYS A 57 -22.64 -10.94 -11.99
C LYS A 57 -22.13 -9.61 -11.40
N HIS A 58 -21.03 -9.68 -10.67
CA HIS A 58 -20.38 -8.49 -10.11
C HIS A 58 -19.46 -7.77 -11.09
N GLY A 59 -19.37 -8.24 -12.35
CA GLY A 59 -18.53 -7.61 -13.37
C GLY A 59 -17.02 -7.72 -13.10
N MET A 60 -16.60 -8.72 -12.31
CA MET A 60 -15.19 -8.99 -12.03
C MET A 60 -14.58 -10.04 -12.95
N LEU A 61 -15.43 -10.81 -13.58
CA LEU A 61 -15.09 -11.81 -14.59
C LEU A 61 -15.99 -11.59 -15.83
N GLU A 62 -15.47 -11.96 -16.99
CA GLU A 62 -16.25 -12.09 -18.23
C GLU A 62 -16.00 -13.45 -18.86
N LYS A 63 -16.89 -13.85 -19.77
CA LYS A 63 -16.66 -15.03 -20.61
C LYS A 63 -16.30 -14.58 -22.00
N ASP A 64 -15.20 -15.11 -22.54
CA ASP A 64 -14.85 -14.91 -23.94
C ASP A 64 -15.88 -15.64 -24.85
N PRO A 65 -15.88 -15.38 -26.18
CA PRO A 65 -16.76 -16.05 -27.13
C PRO A 65 -16.62 -17.59 -27.15
N LYS A 66 -15.52 -18.12 -26.61
CA LYS A 66 -15.26 -19.56 -26.45
C LYS A 66 -15.66 -20.08 -25.06
N GLY A 67 -16.32 -19.24 -24.23
CA GLY A 67 -16.79 -19.61 -22.89
C GLY A 67 -15.71 -19.67 -21.80
N ARG A 68 -14.48 -19.23 -22.07
CA ARG A 68 -13.40 -19.19 -21.08
C ARG A 68 -13.52 -17.96 -20.19
N ILE A 69 -13.19 -18.15 -18.93
CA ILE A 69 -13.28 -17.10 -17.90
C ILE A 69 -12.11 -16.14 -18.07
N LYS A 70 -12.38 -14.86 -18.26
CA LYS A 70 -11.40 -13.79 -18.25
C LYS A 70 -11.66 -12.90 -17.06
N ILE A 71 -10.61 -12.50 -16.33
CA ILE A 71 -10.74 -11.47 -15.31
C ILE A 71 -11.03 -10.18 -16.05
N ILE A 72 -12.14 -9.55 -15.71
CA ILE A 72 -12.27 -8.12 -15.93
C ILE A 72 -11.46 -7.54 -14.77
N ASP A 73 -10.21 -7.18 -15.03
CA ASP A 73 -9.50 -6.35 -14.09
C ASP A 73 -10.33 -5.07 -13.93
N THR A 74 -11.15 -5.04 -12.88
CA THR A 74 -11.78 -3.80 -12.42
C THR A 74 -10.73 -2.88 -11.79
N HIS A 75 -9.48 -3.33 -11.72
CA HIS A 75 -8.27 -2.53 -11.69
C HIS A 75 -7.81 -2.09 -13.10
N GLU A 76 -8.47 -2.54 -14.19
CA GLU A 76 -8.57 -1.84 -15.47
C GLU A 76 -9.66 -0.74 -15.46
N GLU A 77 -10.08 -0.25 -14.31
CA GLU A 77 -10.19 1.20 -14.17
C GLU A 77 -8.81 1.85 -14.24
N SER A 78 -7.89 1.09 -14.61
CA SER A 78 -6.60 1.37 -15.20
C SER A 78 -6.46 0.67 -16.53
N GLY A 79 -7.45 0.74 -17.37
CA GLY A 79 -7.30 0.85 -18.82
C GLY A 79 -6.60 2.16 -19.19
N ASN A 80 -6.19 2.90 -18.21
CA ASN A 80 -5.10 3.84 -18.13
C ASN A 80 -4.17 3.36 -17.00
N VAL A 81 -3.29 2.42 -17.27
CA VAL A 81 -1.93 2.58 -16.75
C VAL A 81 -1.49 3.90 -17.36
N ARG A 82 -1.88 5.01 -16.73
CA ARG A 82 -1.30 6.30 -17.05
C ARG A 82 0.18 6.05 -16.96
N ALA A 83 0.88 6.23 -18.07
CA ALA A 83 2.32 6.19 -18.05
C ALA A 83 2.76 6.97 -16.80
N PRO A 84 3.73 6.46 -16.03
CA PRO A 84 4.16 7.11 -14.81
C PRO A 84 4.40 8.58 -15.14
N ILE A 85 3.84 9.48 -14.34
CA ILE A 85 3.99 10.92 -14.58
C ILE A 85 5.43 11.26 -14.26
N MET A 86 6.22 11.42 -15.32
CA MET A 86 7.60 11.88 -15.25
C MET A 86 7.59 13.38 -15.04
N LEU A 87 8.22 13.84 -13.96
CA LEU A 87 8.34 15.26 -13.63
C LEU A 87 9.80 15.68 -13.74
N PRO A 88 10.11 16.82 -14.38
CA PRO A 88 11.47 17.35 -14.38
C PRO A 88 11.84 17.79 -12.96
N LEU A 89 12.99 17.35 -12.48
CA LEU A 89 13.58 17.77 -11.22
C LEU A 89 14.52 18.93 -11.51
N PHE A 90 14.15 20.13 -11.18
CA PHE A 90 15.02 21.31 -11.31
C PHE A 90 16.00 21.39 -10.14
N GLY A 91 17.04 22.19 -10.32
CA GLY A 91 18.05 22.43 -9.30
C GLY A 91 17.48 23.06 -8.01
N PRO A 92 18.33 23.25 -6.98
CA PRO A 92 17.88 23.75 -5.68
C PRO A 92 17.31 25.17 -5.77
N ILE A 93 16.21 25.40 -5.06
CA ILE A 93 15.65 26.73 -4.83
C ILE A 93 16.14 27.22 -3.47
N MET A 94 16.71 28.43 -3.44
CA MET A 94 17.06 29.08 -2.18
C MET A 94 15.79 29.63 -1.52
N ALA A 95 15.48 29.15 -0.32
CA ALA A 95 14.41 29.74 0.48
C ALA A 95 14.95 31.03 1.17
N GLY A 96 14.39 32.19 0.80
CA GLY A 96 14.70 33.48 1.46
C GLY A 96 15.12 34.60 0.51
N PHE A 97 16.01 34.38 -0.42
CA PHE A 97 16.40 35.38 -1.41
C PHE A 97 16.16 34.88 -2.83
N ALA A 98 15.64 35.78 -3.68
CA ALA A 98 15.50 35.46 -5.09
C ALA A 98 16.90 35.32 -5.71
N ALA A 99 17.20 34.17 -6.27
CA ALA A 99 18.37 33.92 -7.11
C ALA A 99 17.91 33.71 -8.54
N PRO A 100 18.74 34.05 -9.56
CA PRO A 100 18.43 33.73 -10.94
C PRO A 100 18.19 32.21 -11.06
N ALA A 101 17.08 31.83 -11.68
CA ALA A 101 16.81 30.41 -12.00
C ALA A 101 17.80 29.97 -13.07
N GLU A 102 18.79 29.18 -12.71
CA GLU A 102 19.59 28.46 -13.67
C GLU A 102 18.74 27.27 -14.14
N GLU A 103 18.24 27.34 -15.37
CA GLU A 103 17.65 26.20 -16.07
C GLU A 103 18.73 25.17 -16.37
N GLN A 104 19.21 24.47 -15.37
CA GLN A 104 20.00 23.28 -15.60
C GLN A 104 19.04 22.16 -15.94
N THR A 105 19.26 21.55 -17.10
CA THR A 105 18.54 20.38 -17.58
C THR A 105 18.54 19.30 -16.51
N SER A 106 17.39 19.04 -16.01
CA SER A 106 17.15 18.24 -14.84
C SER A 106 16.91 16.80 -15.20
N GLU A 107 17.25 15.97 -14.27
CA GLU A 107 16.83 14.58 -14.20
C GLU A 107 15.29 14.50 -14.23
N THR A 108 14.74 13.49 -14.88
CA THR A 108 13.29 13.26 -14.88
C THR A 108 13.00 12.14 -13.90
N ILE A 109 12.09 12.36 -12.95
CA ILE A 109 11.79 11.44 -11.88
C ILE A 109 10.28 11.27 -11.71
N THR A 110 9.83 10.11 -11.26
CA THR A 110 8.46 9.94 -10.76
C THR A 110 8.42 10.15 -9.25
N ILE A 111 7.32 10.67 -8.73
CA ILE A 111 7.11 10.73 -7.27
C ILE A 111 7.21 9.34 -6.65
N GLU A 112 6.71 8.32 -7.37
CA GLU A 112 6.74 6.95 -6.89
C GLU A 112 8.19 6.44 -6.75
N ASP A 113 9.02 6.58 -7.78
CA ASP A 113 10.41 6.11 -7.75
C ASP A 113 11.26 6.90 -6.72
N TYR A 114 10.90 8.16 -6.47
CA TYR A 114 11.56 8.98 -5.45
C TYR A 114 11.33 8.47 -4.02
N ILE A 115 10.11 8.02 -3.71
CA ILE A 115 9.70 7.75 -2.34
C ILE A 115 9.50 6.25 -2.02
N VAL A 116 9.23 5.41 -3.03
CA VAL A 116 8.94 3.97 -2.89
C VAL A 116 10.09 3.14 -3.43
N GLN A 117 10.84 2.48 -2.52
CA GLN A 117 11.94 1.58 -2.89
C GLN A 117 11.47 0.14 -3.10
N ASP A 118 10.49 -0.31 -2.32
CA ASP A 118 9.91 -1.65 -2.39
C ASP A 118 8.38 -1.57 -2.45
N ARG A 119 7.83 -1.69 -3.67
CA ARG A 119 6.38 -1.61 -3.92
C ARG A 119 5.59 -2.69 -3.20
N ALA A 120 6.15 -3.89 -3.08
CA ALA A 120 5.45 -5.03 -2.48
C ALA A 120 5.25 -4.85 -0.97
N ASN A 121 6.17 -4.18 -0.32
CA ASN A 121 6.21 -4.00 1.12
C ASN A 121 5.88 -2.56 1.56
N THR A 122 5.54 -1.66 0.64
CA THR A 122 5.20 -0.27 0.94
C THR A 122 3.69 -0.06 0.98
N PHE A 123 3.23 0.68 1.99
CA PHE A 123 1.83 1.06 2.15
C PHE A 123 1.72 2.47 2.71
N LEU A 124 0.51 3.04 2.66
CA LEU A 124 0.23 4.39 3.11
C LEU A 124 -0.64 4.35 4.37
N LEU A 125 -0.34 5.23 5.33
CA LEU A 125 -1.18 5.51 6.48
C LEU A 125 -1.50 6.99 6.57
N ARG A 126 -2.71 7.31 7.01
CA ARG A 126 -3.11 8.68 7.33
C ARG A 126 -2.82 8.96 8.80
N VAL A 127 -2.13 10.06 9.04
CA VAL A 127 -1.78 10.51 10.39
C VAL A 127 -3.02 11.07 11.09
N LYS A 128 -3.20 10.67 12.35
CA LYS A 128 -4.19 11.23 13.27
C LYS A 128 -3.48 11.69 14.55
N GLY A 129 -3.81 12.90 14.99
CA GLY A 129 -3.17 13.53 16.14
C GLY A 129 -1.87 14.25 15.80
N ASP A 130 -1.24 14.83 16.80
CA ASP A 130 -0.13 15.80 16.70
C ASP A 130 1.16 15.34 17.41
N SER A 131 1.25 14.08 17.82
CA SER A 131 2.39 13.57 18.61
C SER A 131 3.74 13.62 17.86
N MET A 132 3.75 13.92 16.57
CA MET A 132 4.93 14.00 15.72
C MET A 132 5.14 15.37 15.08
N ILE A 133 4.53 16.41 15.64
CA ILE A 133 4.54 17.76 15.07
C ILE A 133 5.95 18.37 14.96
N ASN A 134 6.82 18.11 15.94
CA ASN A 134 8.19 18.58 15.94
C ASN A 134 9.08 17.88 14.89
N ALA A 135 8.62 16.73 14.38
CA ALA A 135 9.21 16.05 13.22
C ALA A 135 8.61 16.55 11.89
N GLY A 136 7.75 17.58 11.91
CA GLY A 136 7.08 18.12 10.74
C GLY A 136 5.92 17.26 10.22
N ILE A 137 5.48 16.26 10.98
CA ILE A 137 4.36 15.38 10.62
C ILE A 137 3.11 15.85 11.37
N HIS A 138 2.08 16.20 10.62
CA HIS A 138 0.85 16.79 11.16
C HIS A 138 -0.36 15.87 10.90
N GLU A 139 -1.43 16.13 11.64
CA GLU A 139 -2.69 15.46 11.40
C GLU A 139 -3.17 15.66 9.95
N GLY A 140 -3.65 14.58 9.34
CA GLY A 140 -4.10 14.56 7.95
C GLY A 140 -3.03 14.21 6.93
N ASP A 141 -1.75 14.26 7.28
CA ASP A 141 -0.66 13.82 6.42
C ASP A 141 -0.81 12.34 6.02
N MET A 142 -0.23 11.98 4.91
CA MET A 142 0.00 10.57 4.55
C MET A 142 1.46 10.22 4.72
N VAL A 143 1.74 9.18 5.50
CA VAL A 143 3.08 8.61 5.63
C VAL A 143 3.23 7.39 4.76
N VAL A 144 4.37 7.31 4.06
CA VAL A 144 4.79 6.16 3.27
C VAL A 144 5.59 5.24 4.18
N VAL A 145 5.13 4.00 4.37
CA VAL A 145 5.67 3.05 5.34
C VAL A 145 6.13 1.79 4.64
N GLU A 146 7.36 1.37 4.90
CA GLU A 146 7.96 0.13 4.38
C GLU A 146 8.00 -0.94 5.47
N ARG A 147 7.40 -2.11 5.17
CA ARG A 147 7.44 -3.31 6.02
C ARG A 147 8.71 -4.11 5.80
N GLY A 148 9.02 -4.99 6.77
CA GLY A 148 10.09 -5.99 6.62
C GLY A 148 11.50 -5.43 6.68
N LYS A 149 11.66 -4.12 6.84
CA LYS A 149 12.95 -3.49 7.03
C LYS A 149 13.28 -3.42 8.52
N GLU A 150 14.49 -3.81 8.86
CA GLU A 150 14.99 -3.68 10.23
C GLU A 150 15.12 -2.18 10.57
N PRO A 151 14.41 -1.70 11.60
CA PRO A 151 14.44 -0.30 11.98
C PRO A 151 15.76 0.05 12.67
N ARG A 152 16.26 1.25 12.41
CA ARG A 152 17.44 1.83 13.07
C ARG A 152 17.00 2.79 14.17
N VAL A 153 17.87 2.95 15.17
CA VAL A 153 17.68 4.03 16.16
C VAL A 153 17.56 5.38 15.43
N HIS A 154 16.62 6.19 15.84
CA HIS A 154 16.19 7.46 15.23
C HIS A 154 15.26 7.36 14.02
N ASP A 155 14.97 6.18 13.49
CA ASP A 155 13.92 6.05 12.47
C ASP A 155 12.55 6.44 13.05
N ILE A 156 11.71 7.04 12.22
CA ILE A 156 10.28 7.19 12.51
C ILE A 156 9.61 5.87 12.11
N VAL A 157 8.91 5.26 13.03
CA VAL A 157 8.35 3.92 12.86
C VAL A 157 6.86 3.90 13.19
N VAL A 158 6.17 2.96 12.59
CA VAL A 158 4.85 2.53 13.04
C VAL A 158 5.09 1.41 14.05
N GLY A 159 5.00 1.74 15.32
CA GLY A 159 5.10 0.79 16.42
C GLY A 159 3.75 0.15 16.75
N VAL A 160 3.78 -1.06 17.26
CA VAL A 160 2.64 -1.76 17.86
C VAL A 160 2.93 -1.92 19.34
N LEU A 161 2.10 -1.31 20.15
CA LEU A 161 2.16 -1.39 21.61
C LEU A 161 0.83 -1.92 22.11
N ASP A 162 0.85 -3.06 22.77
CA ASP A 162 -0.35 -3.70 23.33
C ASP A 162 -1.52 -3.82 22.30
N GLY A 163 -1.17 -4.07 21.02
CA GLY A 163 -2.12 -4.21 19.91
C GLY A 163 -2.55 -2.90 19.24
N GLU A 164 -2.13 -1.74 19.74
CA GLU A 164 -2.43 -0.44 19.18
C GLU A 164 -1.28 0.09 18.30
N PHE A 165 -1.62 0.63 17.12
CA PHE A 165 -0.67 1.24 16.22
C PHE A 165 -0.38 2.68 16.62
N THR A 166 0.89 3.04 16.66
CA THR A 166 1.32 4.42 16.94
C THR A 166 2.49 4.82 16.04
N LEU A 167 2.55 6.11 15.69
CA LEU A 167 3.65 6.71 14.93
C LEU A 167 4.59 7.43 15.90
N LYS A 168 5.84 6.99 16.00
CA LYS A 168 6.81 7.52 16.96
C LYS A 168 8.24 7.43 16.39
N ARG A 169 9.18 8.08 17.06
CA ARG A 169 10.61 7.89 16.80
C ARG A 169 11.14 6.75 17.63
N LEU A 170 11.85 5.84 16.99
CA LEU A 170 12.53 4.72 17.68
C LEU A 170 13.78 5.25 18.39
N ARG A 171 13.86 4.98 19.68
CA ARG A 171 14.98 5.33 20.54
C ARG A 171 15.52 4.10 21.25
N LYS A 172 16.72 4.24 21.81
CA LYS A 172 17.35 3.21 22.62
C LYS A 172 18.03 3.82 23.84
N ASP A 173 17.71 3.31 25.02
CA ASP A 173 18.40 3.64 26.28
C ASP A 173 18.78 2.37 27.02
N LYS A 174 20.01 2.29 27.55
CA LYS A 174 20.54 1.16 28.31
C LYS A 174 20.27 -0.21 27.66
N GLY A 175 20.35 -0.26 26.33
CA GLY A 175 20.12 -1.49 25.55
C GLY A 175 18.66 -1.79 25.22
N LYS A 176 17.68 -1.07 25.78
CA LYS A 176 16.26 -1.26 25.53
C LYS A 176 15.72 -0.23 24.52
N PHE A 177 14.88 -0.70 23.59
CA PHE A 177 14.16 0.18 22.66
C PHE A 177 12.92 0.75 23.31
N TYR A 178 12.60 2.00 22.94
CA TYR A 178 11.37 2.68 23.31
C TYR A 178 10.91 3.60 22.18
N LEU A 179 9.68 4.09 22.27
CA LEU A 179 9.07 4.95 21.27
C LEU A 179 8.91 6.35 21.85
N GLN A 180 9.52 7.34 21.21
CA GLN A 180 9.47 8.74 21.60
C GLN A 180 8.55 9.53 20.70
N ALA A 181 7.68 10.33 21.29
CA ALA A 181 6.93 11.33 20.57
C ALA A 181 7.87 12.51 20.16
N GLU A 182 7.56 13.11 19.06
CA GLU A 182 8.16 14.40 18.64
C GLU A 182 7.17 15.54 18.96
N ASN A 183 6.74 15.58 20.22
CA ASN A 183 5.91 16.60 20.83
C ASN A 183 6.01 16.44 22.35
N ASP A 184 6.46 17.48 23.03
CA ASP A 184 6.72 17.47 24.48
C ASP A 184 5.47 17.29 25.34
N ALA A 185 4.28 17.42 24.74
CA ALA A 185 3.01 17.14 25.41
C ALA A 185 2.75 15.64 25.61
N TYR A 186 3.53 14.76 24.98
CA TYR A 186 3.35 13.32 25.02
C TYR A 186 4.51 12.62 25.72
N PRO A 187 4.24 11.65 26.60
CA PRO A 187 5.31 10.88 27.24
C PRO A 187 5.97 9.90 26.28
N ASP A 188 7.19 9.52 26.62
CA ASP A 188 7.88 8.40 25.98
C ASP A 188 7.15 7.09 26.32
N LEU A 189 7.05 6.19 25.33
CA LEU A 189 6.35 4.91 25.45
C LEU A 189 7.35 3.77 25.58
N PHE A 190 7.34 3.11 26.70
CA PHE A 190 8.14 1.92 26.99
C PHE A 190 7.25 0.69 26.88
N ALA A 191 7.67 -0.32 26.12
CA ALA A 191 6.94 -1.57 26.06
C ALA A 191 7.05 -2.29 27.42
N LEU A 192 5.93 -2.81 27.92
CA LEU A 192 5.91 -3.64 29.14
C LEU A 192 6.47 -5.04 28.85
N GLU A 193 6.15 -5.61 27.70
CA GLU A 193 6.58 -6.94 27.27
C GLU A 193 7.47 -6.88 26.03
N GLU A 194 6.92 -6.49 24.87
CA GLU A 194 7.61 -6.48 23.59
C GLU A 194 7.20 -5.28 22.74
N LEU A 195 8.20 -4.57 22.18
CA LEU A 195 7.99 -3.56 21.17
C LEU A 195 8.05 -4.19 19.78
N GLN A 196 6.94 -4.19 19.08
CA GLN A 196 6.90 -4.61 17.68
C GLN A 196 6.90 -3.39 16.76
N VAL A 197 7.63 -3.48 15.64
CA VAL A 197 7.65 -2.45 14.60
C VAL A 197 6.97 -2.99 13.35
N ALA A 198 5.83 -2.39 13.00
CA ALA A 198 5.07 -2.77 11.81
C ALA A 198 5.69 -2.26 10.51
N GLY A 199 6.49 -1.19 10.59
CA GLY A 199 7.22 -0.65 9.45
C GLY A 199 7.94 0.65 9.75
N VAL A 200 8.82 1.04 8.83
CA VAL A 200 9.65 2.25 8.90
C VAL A 200 9.07 3.30 7.94
N VAL A 201 8.95 4.54 8.40
CA VAL A 201 8.50 5.67 7.56
C VAL A 201 9.61 6.08 6.61
N ARG A 202 9.26 6.18 5.32
CA ARG A 202 10.16 6.58 4.23
C ARG A 202 9.92 8.00 3.77
N GLY A 203 8.73 8.47 3.94
CA GLY A 203 8.37 9.81 3.52
C GLY A 203 7.02 10.25 4.04
N VAL A 204 6.78 11.54 3.89
CA VAL A 204 5.53 12.20 4.26
C VAL A 204 5.00 12.94 3.04
N MET A 205 3.72 12.83 2.78
CA MET A 205 3.04 13.56 1.71
C MET A 205 1.95 14.44 2.31
N ARG A 206 1.99 15.73 1.96
CA ARG A 206 0.97 16.72 2.33
C ARG A 206 0.50 17.45 1.08
N LYS A 207 -0.79 17.64 1.00
CA LYS A 207 -1.40 18.49 -0.03
C LYS A 207 -1.89 19.77 0.63
N TYR A 208 -1.51 20.90 0.06
CA TYR A 208 -1.95 22.25 0.47
C TYR A 208 -3.16 22.69 -0.32
#